data_37a31b153db2e88cb292f88eff6495ea
#
_entry.id   37a31b153db2e88cb292f88eff6495ea
#
_cell.length_a   1.000
_cell.length_b   1.000
_cell.length_c   1.000
_cell.angle_alpha   90.00
_cell.angle_beta   90.00
_cell.angle_gamma   90.00
#
_symmetry.space_group_name_H-M   'P 1'
#
loop_
_entity.id
_entity.type
_entity.pdbx_description
1 polymer ?
#
loop_
_entity_poly.entity_id
_entity_poly.type
_entity_poly.pdbx_seq_one_letter_code
_entity_poly.pdbx_strand_id
1 'polypeptide(L)'
;MKNLSFINKLIYSANIIFALVLLFSFALPFFPPKTFSILSVLNLGVPFLVLCNVLFFLYWLFQLRKQLILSLLTLCLGYLMFGSIYKFSASKKIESPNNFKVMNFNVRLFNVYDWIPENNIESKIVDFVKTEAPDILSIQEYHPHKNVNLSFFKYKYEHVSGKKIKYGQAIFSKYRIINSGSVEFPNTPNNAIFVDIVKGKDTIRVYNVHLESLRINTRIEVLKTEDSERLLKRAGSTFKMQQLQTELFLEHKKKCKYRVIVCGDFNNTAYSYVYRKIKSDLNDAFKEAGNGFGRTYDFKFFPVRIDFIFADEAFKVNGFKSYNAHLSDHYPIMSTFALDD
;
A
#
# COMPACT_ATOMS: atom_id res chain seq x y z
N MET A 1 30.23 14.08 -24.13
CA MET A 1 31.30 13.68 -23.17
C MET A 1 32.65 14.34 -23.36
N LYS A 2 32.95 14.94 -24.55
CA LYS A 2 34.29 15.49 -24.84
C LYS A 2 34.81 16.56 -23.87
N ASN A 3 33.94 17.32 -23.21
CA ASN A 3 34.31 18.46 -22.33
C ASN A 3 34.11 18.18 -20.84
N LEU A 4 34.06 16.90 -20.41
CA LEU A 4 33.96 16.52 -19.02
C LEU A 4 35.31 16.08 -18.47
N SER A 5 35.63 16.45 -17.22
CA SER A 5 36.74 15.87 -16.47
C SER A 5 36.57 14.34 -16.35
N PHE A 6 37.63 13.62 -16.02
CA PHE A 6 37.58 12.18 -15.85
C PHE A 6 36.52 11.75 -14.81
N ILE A 7 36.49 12.43 -13.65
CA ILE A 7 35.50 12.19 -12.59
C ILE A 7 34.06 12.40 -13.10
N ASN A 8 33.84 13.52 -13.82
CA ASN A 8 32.52 13.81 -14.38
C ASN A 8 32.10 12.81 -15.46
N LYS A 9 33.03 12.18 -16.18
CA LYS A 9 32.71 11.07 -17.09
C LYS A 9 32.23 9.84 -16.34
N LEU A 10 32.88 9.46 -15.23
CA LEU A 10 32.44 8.33 -14.38
C LEU A 10 31.06 8.60 -13.78
N ILE A 11 30.84 9.80 -13.21
CA ILE A 11 29.54 10.18 -12.66
C ILE A 11 28.44 10.14 -13.72
N TYR A 12 28.73 10.62 -14.94
CA TYR A 12 27.75 10.59 -16.03
C TYR A 12 27.45 9.16 -16.51
N SER A 13 28.46 8.29 -16.56
CA SER A 13 28.26 6.87 -16.88
C SER A 13 27.37 6.20 -15.84
N ALA A 14 27.61 6.45 -14.55
CA ALA A 14 26.74 5.97 -13.48
C ALA A 14 25.31 6.54 -13.63
N ASN A 15 25.17 7.85 -13.89
CA ASN A 15 23.87 8.48 -14.12
C ASN A 15 23.09 7.80 -15.27
N ILE A 16 23.77 7.48 -16.40
CA ILE A 16 23.15 6.77 -17.52
C ILE A 16 22.62 5.40 -17.05
N ILE A 17 23.42 4.64 -16.33
CA ILE A 17 23.01 3.31 -15.83
C ILE A 17 21.78 3.42 -14.92
N PHE A 18 21.81 4.31 -13.92
CA PHE A 18 20.69 4.50 -13.01
C PHE A 18 19.42 5.01 -13.71
N ALA A 19 19.57 5.89 -14.69
CA ALA A 19 18.45 6.38 -15.49
C ALA A 19 17.83 5.25 -16.34
N LEU A 20 18.66 4.43 -17.00
CA LEU A 20 18.19 3.28 -17.79
C LEU A 20 17.49 2.22 -16.92
N VAL A 21 18.05 1.90 -15.75
CA VAL A 21 17.43 0.95 -14.82
C VAL A 21 16.10 1.48 -14.30
N LEU A 22 16.00 2.78 -14.00
CA LEU A 22 14.75 3.40 -13.58
C LEU A 22 13.72 3.40 -14.72
N LEU A 23 14.09 3.76 -15.94
CA LEU A 23 13.21 3.70 -17.12
C LEU A 23 12.69 2.27 -17.36
N PHE A 24 13.58 1.27 -17.27
CA PHE A 24 13.20 -0.13 -17.39
C PHE A 24 12.22 -0.54 -16.29
N SER A 25 12.46 -0.09 -15.05
CA SER A 25 11.57 -0.37 -13.92
C SER A 25 10.15 0.14 -14.13
N PHE A 26 9.96 1.21 -14.91
CA PHE A 26 8.64 1.73 -15.25
C PHE A 26 7.82 0.81 -16.15
N ALA A 27 8.47 -0.07 -16.89
CA ALA A 27 7.80 -1.07 -17.71
C ALA A 27 7.37 -2.32 -16.90
N LEU A 28 8.04 -2.62 -15.78
CA LEU A 28 7.84 -3.86 -15.03
C LEU A 28 6.41 -4.08 -14.51
N PRO A 29 5.64 -3.07 -14.06
CA PRO A 29 4.25 -3.26 -13.65
C PRO A 29 3.33 -3.80 -14.74
N PHE A 30 3.76 -3.77 -15.99
CA PHE A 30 3.01 -4.29 -17.14
C PHE A 30 3.32 -5.76 -17.43
N PHE A 31 4.42 -6.30 -16.89
CA PHE A 31 4.82 -7.69 -17.08
C PHE A 31 4.38 -8.58 -15.92
N PRO A 32 3.75 -9.75 -16.23
CA PRO A 32 3.29 -10.67 -15.20
C PRO A 32 4.46 -11.26 -14.39
N PRO A 33 4.46 -11.20 -13.06
CA PRO A 33 5.48 -11.86 -12.22
C PRO A 33 5.59 -13.37 -12.44
N LYS A 34 4.52 -14.04 -12.89
CA LYS A 34 4.57 -15.46 -13.26
C LYS A 34 5.63 -15.74 -14.35
N THR A 35 5.83 -14.80 -15.27
CA THR A 35 6.81 -14.93 -16.37
C THR A 35 8.16 -14.36 -15.98
N PHE A 36 8.20 -13.21 -15.30
CA PHE A 36 9.41 -12.44 -14.99
C PHE A 36 9.55 -12.13 -13.51
N SER A 37 9.53 -13.16 -12.66
CA SER A 37 9.46 -12.99 -11.20
C SER A 37 10.65 -12.24 -10.60
N ILE A 38 11.86 -12.52 -11.03
CA ILE A 38 13.08 -11.87 -10.52
C ILE A 38 13.11 -10.41 -10.94
N LEU A 39 12.73 -10.10 -12.19
CA LEU A 39 12.68 -8.73 -12.67
C LEU A 39 11.64 -7.89 -11.90
N SER A 40 10.53 -8.51 -11.47
CA SER A 40 9.51 -7.82 -10.66
C SER A 40 10.07 -7.32 -9.31
N VAL A 41 11.15 -7.90 -8.80
CA VAL A 41 11.80 -7.46 -7.56
C VAL A 41 12.40 -6.06 -7.69
N LEU A 42 12.82 -5.65 -8.90
CA LEU A 42 13.35 -4.30 -9.14
C LEU A 42 12.34 -3.20 -8.79
N ASN A 43 11.04 -3.50 -8.81
CA ASN A 43 10.00 -2.53 -8.39
C ASN A 43 10.16 -2.06 -6.94
N LEU A 44 10.74 -2.89 -6.07
CA LEU A 44 11.04 -2.50 -4.69
C LEU A 44 12.14 -1.44 -4.63
N GLY A 45 13.05 -1.42 -5.61
CA GLY A 45 14.15 -0.48 -5.71
C GLY A 45 13.77 0.87 -6.35
N VAL A 46 12.55 1.03 -6.89
CA VAL A 46 12.15 2.27 -7.58
C VAL A 46 12.34 3.54 -6.73
N PRO A 47 11.94 3.59 -5.44
CA PRO A 47 12.15 4.78 -4.62
C PRO A 47 13.65 5.15 -4.50
N PHE A 48 14.53 4.16 -4.36
CA PHE A 48 15.98 4.37 -4.31
C PHE A 48 16.52 4.87 -5.67
N LEU A 49 16.09 4.27 -6.77
CA LEU A 49 16.49 4.70 -8.12
C LEU A 49 16.05 6.15 -8.43
N VAL A 50 14.84 6.53 -7.96
CA VAL A 50 14.36 7.91 -8.08
C VAL A 50 15.24 8.85 -7.26
N LEU A 51 15.57 8.51 -6.00
CA LEU A 51 16.47 9.31 -5.18
C LEU A 51 17.82 9.50 -5.86
N CYS A 52 18.44 8.44 -6.40
CA CYS A 52 19.70 8.54 -7.14
C CYS A 52 19.57 9.49 -8.35
N ASN A 53 18.50 9.40 -9.13
CA ASN A 53 18.28 10.30 -10.26
C ASN A 53 18.06 11.76 -9.83
N VAL A 54 17.41 12.01 -8.68
CA VAL A 54 17.30 13.35 -8.10
C VAL A 54 18.70 13.88 -7.72
N LEU A 55 19.54 13.05 -7.09
CA LEU A 55 20.90 13.44 -6.73
C LEU A 55 21.77 13.75 -7.98
N PHE A 56 21.68 12.93 -9.04
CA PHE A 56 22.35 13.23 -10.32
C PHE A 56 21.82 14.49 -10.96
N PHE A 57 20.51 14.74 -10.94
CA PHE A 57 19.92 15.98 -11.45
C PHE A 57 20.49 17.19 -10.71
N LEU A 58 20.50 17.17 -9.37
CA LEU A 58 21.05 18.26 -8.55
C LEU A 58 22.56 18.46 -8.80
N TYR A 59 23.32 17.37 -8.87
CA TYR A 59 24.76 17.43 -9.14
C TYR A 59 25.06 18.16 -10.47
N TRP A 60 24.35 17.83 -11.53
CA TRP A 60 24.52 18.47 -12.84
C TRP A 60 23.92 19.88 -12.88
N LEU A 61 22.87 20.14 -12.12
CA LEU A 61 22.26 21.48 -12.00
C LEU A 61 23.26 22.46 -11.35
N PHE A 62 23.90 22.09 -10.25
CA PHE A 62 24.88 22.92 -9.58
C PHE A 62 26.13 23.22 -10.46
N GLN A 63 26.44 22.35 -11.40
CA GLN A 63 27.51 22.59 -12.36
C GLN A 63 27.03 23.30 -13.66
N LEU A 64 25.75 23.62 -13.76
CA LEU A 64 25.11 24.19 -14.96
C LEU A 64 25.42 23.39 -16.23
N ARG A 65 25.41 22.05 -16.12
CA ARG A 65 25.75 21.13 -17.20
C ARG A 65 24.50 20.49 -17.81
N LYS A 66 24.48 20.41 -19.16
CA LYS A 66 23.37 19.81 -19.93
C LYS A 66 23.07 18.33 -19.59
N GLN A 67 23.96 17.63 -18.89
CA GLN A 67 23.78 16.26 -18.43
C GLN A 67 22.58 16.10 -17.46
N LEU A 68 22.14 17.21 -16.82
CA LEU A 68 20.93 17.25 -15.99
C LEU A 68 19.68 16.79 -16.75
N ILE A 69 19.64 16.99 -18.09
CA ILE A 69 18.47 16.69 -18.92
C ILE A 69 18.10 15.21 -18.85
N LEU A 70 19.08 14.31 -18.76
CA LEU A 70 18.82 12.87 -18.69
C LEU A 70 17.98 12.52 -17.45
N SER A 71 18.44 12.91 -16.26
CA SER A 71 17.72 12.66 -15.02
C SER A 71 16.40 13.42 -14.97
N LEU A 72 16.34 14.65 -15.45
CA LEU A 72 15.12 15.44 -15.51
C LEU A 72 14.05 14.73 -16.34
N LEU A 73 14.35 14.30 -17.56
CA LEU A 73 13.41 13.61 -18.43
C LEU A 73 12.96 12.27 -17.84
N THR A 74 13.90 11.51 -17.24
CA THR A 74 13.58 10.25 -16.57
C THR A 74 12.61 10.46 -15.40
N LEU A 75 12.87 11.47 -14.56
CA LEU A 75 12.00 11.81 -13.42
C LEU A 75 10.62 12.33 -13.86
N CYS A 76 10.59 13.19 -14.90
CA CYS A 76 9.33 13.68 -15.48
C CYS A 76 8.48 12.53 -16.03
N LEU A 77 9.10 11.59 -16.76
CA LEU A 77 8.38 10.41 -17.27
C LEU A 77 7.82 9.54 -16.12
N GLY A 78 8.63 9.30 -15.08
CA GLY A 78 8.19 8.58 -13.90
C GLY A 78 7.01 9.26 -13.19
N TYR A 79 7.05 10.58 -13.09
CA TYR A 79 5.94 11.37 -12.53
C TYR A 79 4.66 11.24 -13.37
N LEU A 80 4.74 11.30 -14.67
CA LEU A 80 3.59 11.17 -15.57
C LEU A 80 2.96 9.76 -15.51
N MET A 81 3.80 8.71 -15.45
CA MET A 81 3.31 7.32 -15.47
C MET A 81 2.74 6.85 -14.12
N PHE A 82 3.34 7.23 -13.01
CA PHE A 82 3.02 6.68 -11.69
C PHE A 82 2.48 7.71 -10.71
N GLY A 83 2.51 8.99 -11.07
CA GLY A 83 2.31 10.09 -10.15
C GLY A 83 3.53 10.30 -9.25
N SER A 84 3.42 11.20 -8.29
CA SER A 84 4.53 11.55 -7.43
C SER A 84 4.79 10.50 -6.35
N ILE A 85 6.07 10.21 -6.08
CA ILE A 85 6.50 9.56 -4.84
C ILE A 85 6.17 10.45 -3.63
N TYR A 86 6.23 11.76 -3.84
CA TYR A 86 5.90 12.78 -2.85
C TYR A 86 4.85 13.73 -3.42
N LYS A 87 3.69 13.84 -2.77
CA LYS A 87 2.66 14.81 -3.14
C LYS A 87 2.93 16.14 -2.46
N PHE A 88 3.17 17.18 -3.27
CA PHE A 88 3.39 18.54 -2.81
C PHE A 88 2.09 19.30 -2.52
N SER A 89 0.94 18.77 -2.93
CA SER A 89 -0.36 19.38 -2.61
C SER A 89 -0.66 19.33 -1.12
N ALA A 90 -1.37 20.32 -0.61
CA ALA A 90 -1.99 20.20 0.70
C ALA A 90 -2.97 19.01 0.71
N SER A 91 -3.12 18.36 1.86
CA SER A 91 -4.15 17.34 2.04
C SER A 91 -5.51 17.94 1.78
N LYS A 92 -6.27 17.35 0.88
CA LYS A 92 -7.63 17.78 0.59
C LYS A 92 -8.51 17.49 1.80
N LYS A 93 -9.30 18.45 2.21
CA LYS A 93 -10.28 18.28 3.28
C LYS A 93 -11.55 19.05 2.90
N ILE A 94 -12.53 18.33 2.38
CA ILE A 94 -13.83 18.89 2.01
C ILE A 94 -14.86 18.37 3.00
N GLU A 95 -15.50 19.27 3.73
CA GLU A 95 -16.61 18.94 4.62
C GLU A 95 -17.89 18.82 3.79
N SER A 96 -18.64 17.76 4.03
CA SER A 96 -19.95 17.50 3.43
C SER A 96 -20.77 16.64 4.39
N PRO A 97 -22.08 16.86 4.51
CA PRO A 97 -22.95 16.04 5.37
C PRO A 97 -23.02 14.58 4.89
N ASN A 98 -22.75 14.32 3.62
CA ASN A 98 -22.76 12.97 3.04
C ASN A 98 -21.42 12.24 3.20
N ASN A 99 -20.42 12.88 3.82
CA ASN A 99 -19.12 12.27 4.07
C ASN A 99 -19.22 11.02 4.95
N PHE A 100 -18.41 10.01 4.60
CA PHE A 100 -18.13 8.86 5.46
C PHE A 100 -16.64 8.50 5.39
N LYS A 101 -16.13 7.95 6.48
CA LYS A 101 -14.71 7.69 6.67
C LYS A 101 -14.43 6.18 6.61
N VAL A 102 -13.44 5.80 5.82
CA VAL A 102 -12.96 4.42 5.72
C VAL A 102 -11.50 4.38 6.15
N MET A 103 -11.20 3.60 7.19
CA MET A 103 -9.85 3.39 7.71
C MET A 103 -9.36 2.00 7.32
N ASN A 104 -8.08 1.91 6.95
CA ASN A 104 -7.36 0.66 6.75
C ASN A 104 -6.18 0.59 7.72
N PHE A 105 -6.03 -0.55 8.40
CA PHE A 105 -4.96 -0.74 9.36
C PHE A 105 -4.55 -2.22 9.49
N ASN A 106 -3.32 -2.56 9.14
CA ASN A 106 -2.71 -3.82 9.55
C ASN A 106 -2.21 -3.66 10.99
N VAL A 107 -2.85 -4.36 11.93
CA VAL A 107 -2.61 -4.19 13.37
C VAL A 107 -1.57 -5.17 13.93
N ARG A 108 -0.96 -5.98 13.08
CA ARG A 108 0.06 -6.97 13.47
C ARG A 108 -0.30 -7.73 14.75
N LEU A 109 -1.45 -8.41 14.71
CA LEU A 109 -1.99 -9.20 15.82
C LEU A 109 -2.15 -8.43 17.14
N PHE A 110 -2.33 -7.10 17.08
CA PHE A 110 -2.40 -6.23 18.26
C PHE A 110 -1.20 -6.40 19.21
N ASN A 111 0.00 -6.57 18.64
CA ASN A 111 1.27 -6.73 19.36
C ASN A 111 1.36 -7.96 20.28
N VAL A 112 0.64 -9.03 19.98
CA VAL A 112 0.53 -10.24 20.82
C VAL A 112 1.88 -10.92 21.13
N TYR A 113 2.94 -10.61 20.35
CA TYR A 113 4.29 -11.12 20.52
C TYR A 113 5.29 -10.05 21.02
N ASP A 114 4.81 -8.95 21.57
CA ASP A 114 5.61 -7.86 22.13
C ASP A 114 6.69 -7.30 21.18
N TRP A 115 6.37 -7.20 19.86
CA TRP A 115 7.28 -6.61 18.88
C TRP A 115 7.57 -5.13 19.17
N ILE A 116 6.57 -4.42 19.73
CA ILE A 116 6.69 -3.07 20.26
C ILE A 116 6.83 -3.22 21.77
N PRO A 117 7.94 -2.72 22.37
CA PRO A 117 8.22 -2.89 23.80
C PRO A 117 7.42 -1.92 24.69
N GLU A 118 6.19 -1.63 24.31
CA GLU A 118 5.24 -0.82 25.07
C GLU A 118 4.06 -1.66 25.52
N ASN A 119 3.56 -1.40 26.73
CA ASN A 119 2.41 -2.09 27.27
C ASN A 119 1.09 -1.57 26.67
N ASN A 120 0.09 -2.45 26.60
CA ASN A 120 -1.29 -2.13 26.23
C ASN A 120 -1.43 -1.54 24.82
N ILE A 121 -0.62 -1.99 23.85
CA ILE A 121 -0.71 -1.54 22.47
C ILE A 121 -2.09 -1.81 21.89
N GLU A 122 -2.71 -2.95 22.22
CA GLU A 122 -4.05 -3.31 21.80
C GLU A 122 -5.11 -2.27 22.24
N SER A 123 -5.00 -1.79 23.48
CA SER A 123 -5.89 -0.74 24.01
C SER A 123 -5.63 0.61 23.35
N LYS A 124 -4.36 0.96 23.12
CA LYS A 124 -3.98 2.18 22.40
C LYS A 124 -4.50 2.18 20.97
N ILE A 125 -4.49 1.01 20.29
CA ILE A 125 -5.10 0.88 18.94
C ILE A 125 -6.60 1.14 19.01
N VAL A 126 -7.30 0.57 20.00
CA VAL A 126 -8.75 0.79 20.18
C VAL A 126 -9.06 2.27 20.44
N ASP A 127 -8.30 2.92 21.32
CA ASP A 127 -8.47 4.35 21.66
C ASP A 127 -8.17 5.24 20.44
N PHE A 128 -7.15 4.91 19.67
CA PHE A 128 -6.83 5.59 18.42
C PHE A 128 -8.00 5.51 17.42
N VAL A 129 -8.53 4.30 17.19
CA VAL A 129 -9.68 4.09 16.28
C VAL A 129 -10.91 4.83 16.80
N LYS A 130 -11.17 4.81 18.10
CA LYS A 130 -12.28 5.52 18.73
C LYS A 130 -12.16 7.04 18.54
N THR A 131 -10.96 7.59 18.69
CA THR A 131 -10.69 9.03 18.53
C THR A 131 -10.87 9.49 17.08
N GLU A 132 -10.34 8.73 16.12
CA GLU A 132 -10.45 9.06 14.69
C GLU A 132 -11.87 8.78 14.14
N ALA A 133 -12.63 7.93 14.83
CA ALA A 133 -14.05 7.65 14.61
C ALA A 133 -14.40 7.32 13.15
N PRO A 134 -13.73 6.35 12.49
CA PRO A 134 -14.12 5.91 11.15
C PRO A 134 -15.54 5.33 11.15
N ASP A 135 -16.19 5.36 9.99
CA ASP A 135 -17.49 4.71 9.80
C ASP A 135 -17.33 3.27 9.39
N ILE A 136 -16.21 2.96 8.70
CA ILE A 136 -15.81 1.62 8.30
C ILE A 136 -14.34 1.44 8.66
N LEU A 137 -14.00 0.32 9.31
CA LEU A 137 -12.64 -0.03 9.69
C LEU A 137 -12.28 -1.40 9.07
N SER A 138 -11.28 -1.41 8.22
CA SER A 138 -10.68 -2.59 7.58
C SER A 138 -9.41 -2.95 8.32
N ILE A 139 -9.32 -4.16 8.88
CA ILE A 139 -8.19 -4.63 9.68
C ILE A 139 -7.59 -5.89 9.04
N GLN A 140 -6.27 -5.87 8.82
CA GLN A 140 -5.46 -7.04 8.50
C GLN A 140 -4.70 -7.49 9.74
N GLU A 141 -4.32 -8.77 9.76
CA GLU A 141 -3.71 -9.43 10.92
C GLU A 141 -4.52 -9.22 12.21
N TYR A 142 -5.84 -9.26 12.07
CA TYR A 142 -6.76 -9.17 13.19
C TYR A 142 -6.66 -10.42 14.07
N HIS A 143 -6.51 -10.21 15.37
CA HIS A 143 -6.57 -11.25 16.39
C HIS A 143 -7.65 -10.91 17.41
N PRO A 144 -8.67 -11.78 17.63
CA PRO A 144 -9.64 -11.57 18.70
C PRO A 144 -8.95 -11.58 20.07
N HIS A 145 -8.94 -10.46 20.76
CA HIS A 145 -8.29 -10.31 22.07
C HIS A 145 -9.26 -9.65 23.06
N LYS A 146 -9.22 -10.08 24.34
CA LYS A 146 -10.13 -9.61 25.40
C LYS A 146 -10.10 -8.10 25.63
N ASN A 147 -8.95 -7.47 25.40
CA ASN A 147 -8.75 -6.03 25.56
C ASN A 147 -9.11 -5.23 24.29
N VAL A 148 -9.45 -5.90 23.18
CA VAL A 148 -9.84 -5.27 21.93
C VAL A 148 -11.36 -5.14 21.88
N ASN A 149 -11.87 -4.02 22.39
CA ASN A 149 -13.30 -3.73 22.38
C ASN A 149 -13.65 -2.69 21.31
N LEU A 150 -14.17 -3.16 20.18
CA LEU A 150 -14.65 -2.34 19.05
C LEU A 150 -16.20 -2.33 18.97
N SER A 151 -16.90 -2.49 20.09
CA SER A 151 -18.37 -2.56 20.17
C SER A 151 -19.09 -1.25 19.79
N PHE A 152 -18.35 -0.15 19.63
CA PHE A 152 -18.90 1.09 19.07
C PHE A 152 -19.21 1.02 17.57
N PHE A 153 -18.72 -0.03 16.88
CA PHE A 153 -19.23 -0.43 15.57
C PHE A 153 -20.42 -1.39 15.77
N LYS A 154 -21.55 -1.04 15.19
CA LYS A 154 -22.78 -1.82 15.31
C LYS A 154 -22.73 -3.14 14.56
N TYR A 155 -21.94 -3.21 13.48
CA TYR A 155 -21.85 -4.36 12.60
C TYR A 155 -20.39 -4.75 12.37
N LYS A 156 -20.14 -6.06 12.22
CA LYS A 156 -18.80 -6.57 11.90
C LYS A 156 -18.89 -7.86 11.09
N TYR A 157 -17.84 -8.12 10.35
CA TYR A 157 -17.53 -9.43 9.79
C TYR A 157 -16.07 -9.76 10.10
N GLU A 158 -15.85 -10.91 10.70
CA GLU A 158 -14.54 -11.42 11.07
C GLU A 158 -14.30 -12.75 10.37
N HIS A 159 -13.18 -12.89 9.70
CA HIS A 159 -12.70 -14.13 9.11
C HIS A 159 -11.34 -14.48 9.71
N VAL A 160 -11.35 -15.36 10.70
CA VAL A 160 -10.17 -15.75 11.46
C VAL A 160 -10.00 -17.28 11.45
N SER A 161 -8.76 -17.73 11.36
CA SER A 161 -8.39 -19.14 11.38
C SER A 161 -7.22 -19.37 12.33
N GLY A 162 -6.86 -20.61 12.57
CA GLY A 162 -5.75 -21.02 13.42
C GLY A 162 -6.17 -21.80 14.67
N LYS A 163 -5.32 -22.74 15.10
CA LYS A 163 -5.61 -23.63 16.24
C LYS A 163 -5.21 -23.02 17.60
N LYS A 164 -4.01 -22.46 17.71
CA LYS A 164 -3.48 -21.87 18.95
C LYS A 164 -3.78 -20.39 19.04
N ILE A 165 -3.45 -19.65 17.99
CA ILE A 165 -3.76 -18.22 17.85
C ILE A 165 -4.67 -18.09 16.65
N LYS A 166 -5.88 -17.57 16.88
CA LYS A 166 -6.80 -17.23 15.82
C LYS A 166 -6.43 -15.87 15.27
N TYR A 167 -6.22 -15.78 13.98
CA TYR A 167 -5.93 -14.51 13.30
C TYR A 167 -6.48 -14.52 11.88
N GLY A 168 -6.61 -13.36 11.31
CA GLY A 168 -7.11 -13.21 9.96
C GLY A 168 -7.42 -11.76 9.66
N GLN A 169 -8.61 -11.50 9.19
CA GLN A 169 -9.05 -10.17 8.81
C GLN A 169 -10.42 -9.86 9.44
N ALA A 170 -10.70 -8.56 9.58
CA ALA A 170 -12.01 -8.10 10.03
C ALA A 170 -12.41 -6.79 9.31
N ILE A 171 -13.71 -6.61 9.12
CA ILE A 171 -14.32 -5.34 8.72
C ILE A 171 -15.36 -5.00 9.76
N PHE A 172 -15.22 -3.81 10.37
CA PHE A 172 -16.17 -3.22 11.29
C PHE A 172 -16.89 -2.07 10.61
N SER A 173 -18.19 -1.90 10.87
CA SER A 173 -19.01 -0.89 10.22
C SER A 173 -20.07 -0.31 11.15
N LYS A 174 -20.29 1.00 11.07
CA LYS A 174 -21.47 1.64 11.64
C LYS A 174 -22.72 1.40 10.78
N TYR A 175 -22.51 1.13 9.49
CA TYR A 175 -23.60 0.81 8.55
C TYR A 175 -23.98 -0.64 8.60
N ARG A 176 -25.24 -0.92 8.30
CA ARG A 176 -25.78 -2.29 8.27
C ARG A 176 -25.07 -3.11 7.21
N ILE A 177 -24.53 -4.27 7.61
CA ILE A 177 -24.00 -5.30 6.72
C ILE A 177 -25.16 -6.22 6.31
N ILE A 178 -25.37 -6.40 5.01
CA ILE A 178 -26.43 -7.25 4.45
C ILE A 178 -25.87 -8.53 3.80
N ASN A 179 -24.58 -8.56 3.50
CA ASN A 179 -23.89 -9.72 2.96
C ASN A 179 -22.40 -9.62 3.31
N SER A 180 -21.73 -10.75 3.42
CA SER A 180 -20.29 -10.83 3.69
C SER A 180 -19.73 -12.15 3.19
N GLY A 181 -18.44 -12.23 3.00
CA GLY A 181 -17.76 -13.45 2.60
C GLY A 181 -16.25 -13.29 2.44
N SER A 182 -15.62 -14.37 2.02
CA SER A 182 -14.19 -14.45 1.79
C SER A 182 -13.87 -14.97 0.41
N VAL A 183 -12.79 -14.47 -0.17
CA VAL A 183 -12.14 -14.97 -1.37
C VAL A 183 -10.85 -15.63 -0.90
N GLU A 184 -10.88 -16.94 -0.80
CA GLU A 184 -9.76 -17.72 -0.31
C GLU A 184 -8.62 -17.77 -1.31
N PHE A 185 -7.40 -17.65 -0.81
CA PHE A 185 -6.18 -17.80 -1.60
C PHE A 185 -5.54 -19.17 -1.31
N PRO A 186 -5.11 -19.92 -2.33
CA PRO A 186 -4.55 -21.24 -2.13
C PRO A 186 -3.17 -21.17 -1.43
N ASN A 187 -2.92 -22.15 -0.55
CA ASN A 187 -1.64 -22.39 0.12
C ASN A 187 -1.14 -21.25 1.03
N THR A 188 -2.04 -20.43 1.55
CA THR A 188 -1.73 -19.32 2.45
C THR A 188 -2.90 -19.06 3.39
N PRO A 189 -2.67 -18.50 4.59
CA PRO A 189 -3.74 -18.00 5.44
C PRO A 189 -4.28 -16.62 4.99
N ASN A 190 -3.61 -15.97 4.03
CA ASN A 190 -4.05 -14.70 3.50
C ASN A 190 -5.26 -14.89 2.57
N ASN A 191 -6.12 -13.91 2.51
CA ASN A 191 -7.35 -13.91 1.72
C ASN A 191 -7.78 -12.48 1.37
N ALA A 192 -8.91 -12.35 0.70
CA ALA A 192 -9.63 -11.09 0.64
C ALA A 192 -11.04 -11.30 1.20
N ILE A 193 -11.43 -10.51 2.19
CA ILE A 193 -12.79 -10.54 2.70
C ILE A 193 -13.60 -9.36 2.17
N PHE A 194 -14.93 -9.48 2.19
CA PHE A 194 -15.81 -8.40 1.78
C PHE A 194 -17.06 -8.30 2.64
N VAL A 195 -17.63 -7.12 2.68
CA VAL A 195 -18.96 -6.85 3.20
C VAL A 195 -19.75 -5.97 2.22
N ASP A 196 -21.06 -6.22 2.11
CA ASP A 196 -21.99 -5.32 1.45
C ASP A 196 -22.72 -4.51 2.52
N ILE A 197 -22.48 -3.21 2.54
CA ILE A 197 -23.09 -2.27 3.50
C ILE A 197 -24.18 -1.45 2.84
N VAL A 198 -25.17 -1.04 3.64
CA VAL A 198 -26.23 -0.12 3.20
C VAL A 198 -25.99 1.26 3.78
N LYS A 199 -25.78 2.26 2.92
CA LYS A 199 -25.67 3.68 3.27
C LYS A 199 -26.74 4.46 2.54
N GLY A 200 -27.77 4.91 3.28
CA GLY A 200 -28.96 5.50 2.65
C GLY A 200 -29.68 4.51 1.76
N LYS A 201 -29.82 4.83 0.49
CA LYS A 201 -30.42 3.97 -0.54
C LYS A 201 -29.38 3.11 -1.31
N ASP A 202 -28.11 3.35 -1.09
CA ASP A 202 -27.02 2.70 -1.82
C ASP A 202 -26.49 1.48 -1.08
N THR A 203 -26.15 0.46 -1.86
CA THR A 203 -25.34 -0.67 -1.39
C THR A 203 -23.92 -0.52 -1.90
N ILE A 204 -22.96 -0.61 -0.99
CA ILE A 204 -21.53 -0.47 -1.27
C ILE A 204 -20.82 -1.75 -0.85
N ARG A 205 -20.00 -2.33 -1.72
CA ARG A 205 -19.11 -3.43 -1.36
C ARG A 205 -17.76 -2.90 -0.91
N VAL A 206 -17.39 -3.24 0.31
CA VAL A 206 -16.07 -2.94 0.87
C VAL A 206 -15.26 -4.22 0.93
N TYR A 207 -14.13 -4.24 0.24
CA TYR A 207 -13.14 -5.31 0.32
C TYR A 207 -12.02 -4.96 1.27
N ASN A 208 -11.53 -5.97 1.98
CA ASN A 208 -10.29 -5.97 2.73
C ASN A 208 -9.37 -7.03 2.12
N VAL A 209 -8.27 -6.62 1.50
CA VAL A 209 -7.35 -7.51 0.78
C VAL A 209 -6.04 -7.60 1.54
N HIS A 210 -5.59 -8.81 1.84
CA HIS A 210 -4.27 -9.05 2.41
C HIS A 210 -3.51 -10.02 1.49
N LEU A 211 -2.56 -9.49 0.71
CA LEU A 211 -1.74 -10.30 -0.18
C LEU A 211 -0.54 -10.91 0.56
N GLU A 212 0.10 -11.89 -0.07
CA GLU A 212 1.25 -12.60 0.50
C GLU A 212 2.39 -11.66 0.87
N SER A 213 2.91 -11.84 2.09
CA SER A 213 4.05 -11.05 2.60
C SER A 213 5.37 -11.53 2.01
N LEU A 214 6.27 -10.60 1.75
CA LEU A 214 7.66 -10.88 1.36
C LEU A 214 8.46 -11.55 2.47
N ARG A 215 7.98 -11.47 3.73
CA ARG A 215 8.67 -12.00 4.93
C ARG A 215 10.11 -11.53 5.01
N ILE A 216 10.37 -10.30 4.60
CA ILE A 216 11.70 -9.68 4.70
C ILE A 216 11.84 -9.10 6.12
N ASN A 217 12.86 -9.58 6.84
CA ASN A 217 13.20 -8.93 8.10
C ASN A 217 13.98 -7.64 7.80
N THR A 218 13.40 -6.51 8.14
CA THR A 218 13.96 -5.18 7.85
C THR A 218 15.08 -4.75 8.84
N ARG A 219 15.46 -5.60 9.80
CA ARG A 219 16.61 -5.34 10.68
C ARG A 219 17.90 -5.44 9.87
N ILE A 220 18.76 -4.42 9.97
CA ILE A 220 20.00 -4.30 9.19
C ILE A 220 20.92 -5.50 9.41
N GLU A 221 20.99 -6.00 10.65
CA GLU A 221 21.82 -7.14 11.03
C GLU A 221 21.42 -8.41 10.28
N VAL A 222 20.10 -8.63 10.13
CA VAL A 222 19.57 -9.81 9.41
C VAL A 222 19.74 -9.66 7.90
N LEU A 223 19.49 -8.46 7.36
CA LEU A 223 19.67 -8.19 5.92
C LEU A 223 21.13 -8.37 5.47
N LYS A 224 22.11 -8.06 6.35
CA LYS A 224 23.54 -8.25 6.04
C LYS A 224 23.96 -9.72 6.02
N THR A 225 23.29 -10.57 6.77
CA THR A 225 23.62 -12.00 6.90
C THR A 225 22.80 -12.91 6.00
N GLU A 226 21.70 -12.42 5.44
CA GLU A 226 20.86 -13.21 4.56
C GLU A 226 21.47 -13.31 3.16
N ASP A 227 21.47 -14.53 2.59
CA ASP A 227 21.92 -14.79 1.23
C ASP A 227 21.03 -14.03 0.22
N SER A 228 21.66 -13.16 -0.55
CA SER A 228 21.00 -12.29 -1.53
C SER A 228 20.25 -13.09 -2.61
N GLU A 229 20.80 -14.25 -3.04
CA GLU A 229 20.16 -15.08 -4.04
C GLU A 229 18.88 -15.74 -3.48
N ARG A 230 18.94 -16.21 -2.23
CA ARG A 230 17.78 -16.78 -1.52
C ARG A 230 16.69 -15.71 -1.32
N LEU A 231 17.09 -14.49 -0.95
CA LEU A 231 16.17 -13.34 -0.79
C LEU A 231 15.46 -13.01 -2.10
N LEU A 232 16.21 -12.93 -3.20
CA LEU A 232 15.66 -12.66 -4.54
C LEU A 232 14.70 -13.77 -5.00
N LYS A 233 15.06 -15.05 -4.81
CA LYS A 233 14.19 -16.19 -5.14
C LYS A 233 12.90 -16.17 -4.34
N ARG A 234 12.99 -15.87 -3.02
CA ARG A 234 11.83 -15.76 -2.13
C ARG A 234 10.90 -14.63 -2.59
N ALA A 235 11.44 -13.43 -2.82
CA ALA A 235 10.67 -12.29 -3.30
C ALA A 235 9.99 -12.58 -4.64
N GLY A 236 10.71 -13.20 -5.58
CA GLY A 236 10.15 -13.59 -6.87
C GLY A 236 9.02 -14.61 -6.74
N SER A 237 9.14 -15.60 -5.84
CA SER A 237 8.08 -16.57 -5.56
C SER A 237 6.86 -15.91 -4.92
N THR A 238 7.08 -14.98 -3.99
CA THR A 238 6.00 -14.19 -3.38
C THR A 238 5.24 -13.37 -4.43
N PHE A 239 5.94 -12.73 -5.36
CA PHE A 239 5.27 -11.93 -6.41
C PHE A 239 4.45 -12.78 -7.37
N LYS A 240 4.88 -14.03 -7.67
CA LYS A 240 4.07 -14.99 -8.42
C LYS A 240 2.77 -15.33 -7.66
N MET A 241 2.89 -15.54 -6.35
CA MET A 241 1.73 -15.83 -5.50
C MET A 241 0.80 -14.63 -5.41
N GLN A 242 1.32 -13.42 -5.18
CA GLN A 242 0.54 -12.18 -5.20
C GLN A 242 -0.20 -11.97 -6.53
N GLN A 243 0.40 -12.33 -7.67
CA GLN A 243 -0.29 -12.29 -8.96
C GLN A 243 -1.49 -13.23 -8.97
N LEU A 244 -1.33 -14.49 -8.55
CA LEU A 244 -2.43 -15.46 -8.47
C LEU A 244 -3.57 -14.96 -7.56
N GLN A 245 -3.21 -14.47 -6.38
CA GLN A 245 -4.15 -13.90 -5.41
C GLN A 245 -4.91 -12.71 -6.00
N THR A 246 -4.20 -11.84 -6.72
CA THR A 246 -4.80 -10.70 -7.44
C THR A 246 -5.77 -11.16 -8.53
N GLU A 247 -5.42 -12.18 -9.30
CA GLU A 247 -6.29 -12.72 -10.35
C GLU A 247 -7.61 -13.27 -9.76
N LEU A 248 -7.52 -14.05 -8.66
CA LEU A 248 -8.69 -14.59 -7.95
C LEU A 248 -9.57 -13.47 -7.37
N PHE A 249 -8.95 -12.48 -6.73
CA PHE A 249 -9.65 -11.30 -6.23
C PHE A 249 -10.40 -10.55 -7.35
N LEU A 250 -9.74 -10.29 -8.47
CA LEU A 250 -10.32 -9.55 -9.59
C LEU A 250 -11.45 -10.34 -10.27
N GLU A 251 -11.34 -11.66 -10.36
CA GLU A 251 -12.43 -12.51 -10.85
C GLU A 251 -13.67 -12.39 -9.96
N HIS A 252 -13.49 -12.36 -8.64
CA HIS A 252 -14.59 -12.15 -7.71
C HIS A 252 -15.14 -10.72 -7.81
N LYS A 253 -14.27 -9.68 -7.83
CA LYS A 253 -14.67 -8.28 -7.97
C LYS A 253 -15.51 -8.04 -9.23
N LYS A 254 -15.15 -8.69 -10.35
CA LYS A 254 -15.86 -8.56 -11.64
C LYS A 254 -17.33 -8.99 -11.56
N LYS A 255 -17.68 -9.89 -10.63
CA LYS A 255 -19.07 -10.35 -10.41
C LYS A 255 -19.88 -9.40 -9.53
N CYS A 256 -19.23 -8.39 -8.92
CA CYS A 256 -19.90 -7.42 -8.07
C CYS A 256 -20.68 -6.41 -8.90
N LYS A 257 -21.95 -6.18 -8.52
CA LYS A 257 -22.85 -5.22 -9.17
C LYS A 257 -22.90 -3.88 -8.43
N TYR A 258 -22.28 -3.79 -7.26
CA TYR A 258 -22.28 -2.62 -6.42
C TYR A 258 -21.04 -1.76 -6.69
N ARG A 259 -21.10 -0.48 -6.33
CA ARG A 259 -19.92 0.37 -6.21
C ARG A 259 -18.96 -0.23 -5.20
N VAL A 260 -17.66 -0.19 -5.47
CA VAL A 260 -16.67 -0.86 -4.64
C VAL A 260 -15.70 0.11 -3.98
N ILE A 261 -15.31 -0.23 -2.74
CA ILE A 261 -14.14 0.32 -2.06
C ILE A 261 -13.22 -0.87 -1.78
N VAL A 262 -11.94 -0.74 -2.10
CA VAL A 262 -10.93 -1.77 -1.87
C VAL A 262 -9.89 -1.22 -0.92
N CYS A 263 -9.84 -1.76 0.29
CA CYS A 263 -8.81 -1.48 1.29
C CYS A 263 -7.87 -2.68 1.38
N GLY A 264 -6.68 -2.48 1.91
CA GLY A 264 -5.85 -3.62 2.27
C GLY A 264 -4.37 -3.36 2.29
N ASP A 265 -3.67 -4.36 2.82
CA ASP A 265 -2.23 -4.51 2.74
C ASP A 265 -1.88 -5.38 1.53
N PHE A 266 -1.30 -4.76 0.51
CA PHE A 266 -0.90 -5.48 -0.70
C PHE A 266 0.49 -6.07 -0.60
N ASN A 267 1.22 -5.80 0.49
CA ASN A 267 2.60 -6.25 0.67
C ASN A 267 3.50 -5.95 -0.54
N ASN A 268 3.14 -4.91 -1.30
CA ASN A 268 3.86 -4.49 -2.50
C ASN A 268 3.62 -2.99 -2.76
N THR A 269 4.54 -2.36 -3.46
CA THR A 269 4.54 -0.91 -3.68
C THR A 269 3.57 -0.47 -4.79
N ALA A 270 3.34 0.85 -4.88
CA ALA A 270 2.56 1.46 -5.95
C ALA A 270 3.19 1.32 -7.36
N TYR A 271 4.39 0.77 -7.46
CA TYR A 271 5.11 0.47 -8.71
C TYR A 271 4.99 -0.98 -9.14
N SER A 272 4.13 -1.76 -8.47
CA SER A 272 3.99 -3.19 -8.69
C SER A 272 2.90 -3.55 -9.70
N TYR A 273 3.02 -4.75 -10.26
CA TYR A 273 1.99 -5.36 -11.09
C TYR A 273 0.65 -5.46 -10.35
N VAL A 274 0.66 -5.91 -9.09
CA VAL A 274 -0.57 -6.12 -8.31
C VAL A 274 -1.28 -4.80 -8.01
N TYR A 275 -0.54 -3.75 -7.64
CA TYR A 275 -1.10 -2.41 -7.48
C TYR A 275 -1.81 -1.95 -8.76
N ARG A 276 -1.12 -2.05 -9.91
CA ARG A 276 -1.68 -1.64 -11.20
C ARG A 276 -2.94 -2.42 -11.55
N LYS A 277 -2.94 -3.73 -11.30
CA LYS A 277 -4.09 -4.60 -11.62
C LYS A 277 -5.29 -4.35 -10.70
N ILE A 278 -5.08 -4.24 -9.39
CA ILE A 278 -6.17 -4.01 -8.44
C ILE A 278 -6.73 -2.58 -8.59
N LYS A 279 -5.83 -1.59 -8.73
CA LYS A 279 -6.22 -0.19 -8.96
C LYS A 279 -7.06 -0.06 -10.22
N SER A 280 -6.64 -0.66 -11.36
CA SER A 280 -7.36 -0.62 -12.64
C SER A 280 -8.04 0.74 -12.90
N ASP A 281 -9.36 0.74 -12.96
CA ASP A 281 -10.27 1.87 -13.12
C ASP A 281 -10.60 2.62 -11.80
N LEU A 282 -10.27 2.04 -10.65
CA LEU A 282 -10.52 2.67 -9.34
C LEU A 282 -9.63 3.90 -9.11
N ASN A 283 -10.10 4.83 -8.31
CA ASN A 283 -9.33 5.97 -7.83
C ASN A 283 -8.49 5.59 -6.60
N ASP A 284 -7.20 5.91 -6.61
CA ASP A 284 -6.33 5.79 -5.42
C ASP A 284 -6.55 7.02 -4.52
N ALA A 285 -7.16 6.81 -3.36
CA ALA A 285 -7.54 7.89 -2.45
C ALA A 285 -6.35 8.75 -2.01
N PHE A 286 -5.14 8.18 -1.85
CA PHE A 286 -3.93 8.95 -1.60
C PHE A 286 -3.58 9.85 -2.79
N LYS A 287 -3.69 9.35 -4.01
CA LYS A 287 -3.40 10.16 -5.20
C LYS A 287 -4.39 11.32 -5.35
N GLU A 288 -5.64 11.13 -4.95
CA GLU A 288 -6.69 12.16 -5.07
C GLU A 288 -6.59 13.23 -3.99
N ALA A 289 -6.33 12.85 -2.73
CA ALA A 289 -6.50 13.75 -1.59
C ALA A 289 -5.35 13.73 -0.57
N GLY A 290 -4.33 12.88 -0.76
CA GLY A 290 -3.20 12.77 0.16
C GLY A 290 -2.15 13.86 -0.01
N ASN A 291 -1.17 13.85 0.89
CA ASN A 291 0.03 14.69 0.84
C ASN A 291 1.27 13.92 1.33
N GLY A 292 2.46 14.46 1.07
CA GLY A 292 3.72 13.86 1.50
C GLY A 292 4.01 12.53 0.78
N PHE A 293 4.66 11.62 1.48
CA PHE A 293 5.05 10.30 0.95
C PHE A 293 3.94 9.25 1.02
N GLY A 294 2.91 9.45 1.84
CA GLY A 294 1.87 8.44 2.07
C GLY A 294 2.41 7.15 2.70
N ARG A 295 3.45 7.25 3.55
CA ARG A 295 4.07 6.09 4.20
C ARG A 295 3.04 5.29 4.98
N THR A 296 3.05 3.95 4.77
CA THR A 296 2.18 3.01 5.49
C THR A 296 2.93 1.89 6.17
N TYR A 297 4.23 1.75 5.93
CA TYR A 297 5.05 0.69 6.54
C TYR A 297 6.32 1.25 7.17
N ASP A 298 6.74 0.69 8.31
CA ASP A 298 7.93 1.13 9.03
C ASP A 298 9.21 0.53 8.44
N PHE A 299 9.63 1.09 7.32
CA PHE A 299 10.89 0.76 6.69
C PHE A 299 11.91 1.86 6.96
N LYS A 300 13.07 1.48 7.55
CA LYS A 300 14.05 2.43 8.08
C LYS A 300 14.75 3.30 7.04
N PHE A 301 14.84 2.82 5.77
CA PHE A 301 15.67 3.47 4.75
C PHE A 301 14.95 4.53 3.94
N PHE A 302 13.68 4.32 3.67
CA PHE A 302 12.85 5.27 2.92
C PHE A 302 11.37 5.00 3.17
N PRO A 303 10.49 6.00 2.95
CA PRO A 303 9.06 5.83 3.14
C PRO A 303 8.49 4.85 2.11
N VAL A 304 7.80 3.83 2.60
CA VAL A 304 7.17 2.77 1.79
C VAL A 304 5.66 2.83 1.97
N ARG A 305 4.92 2.71 0.87
CA ARG A 305 3.47 2.61 0.83
C ARG A 305 3.07 1.27 0.24
N ILE A 306 2.50 0.39 1.07
CA ILE A 306 2.05 -0.96 0.72
C ILE A 306 0.60 -1.21 1.11
N ASP A 307 0.02 -0.31 1.89
CA ASP A 307 -1.40 -0.28 2.21
C ASP A 307 -2.11 0.76 1.34
N PHE A 308 -3.30 0.43 0.89
CA PHE A 308 -4.04 1.24 -0.06
C PHE A 308 -5.53 1.32 0.28
N ILE A 309 -6.16 2.42 -0.13
CA ILE A 309 -7.61 2.57 -0.21
C ILE A 309 -7.93 3.05 -1.61
N PHE A 310 -8.63 2.21 -2.36
CA PHE A 310 -9.14 2.51 -3.70
C PHE A 310 -10.65 2.59 -3.67
N ALA A 311 -11.22 3.40 -4.53
CA ALA A 311 -12.67 3.54 -4.64
C ALA A 311 -13.10 3.67 -6.11
N ASP A 312 -14.29 3.18 -6.38
CA ASP A 312 -15.00 3.39 -7.64
C ASP A 312 -15.05 4.89 -7.98
N GLU A 313 -15.03 5.25 -9.26
CA GLU A 313 -15.05 6.64 -9.74
C GLU A 313 -16.28 7.44 -9.29
N ALA A 314 -17.36 6.75 -8.96
CA ALA A 314 -18.57 7.35 -8.42
C ALA A 314 -18.38 7.94 -7.00
N PHE A 315 -17.27 7.59 -6.31
CA PHE A 315 -16.95 8.19 -5.01
C PHE A 315 -16.07 9.42 -5.19
N LYS A 316 -16.52 10.53 -4.66
CA LYS A 316 -15.69 11.72 -4.51
C LYS A 316 -14.77 11.56 -3.29
N VAL A 317 -13.47 11.66 -3.51
CA VAL A 317 -12.49 11.62 -2.44
C VAL A 317 -12.35 13.00 -1.83
N ASN A 318 -12.96 13.22 -0.66
CA ASN A 318 -13.00 14.50 0.03
C ASN A 318 -11.86 14.70 1.03
N GLY A 319 -11.13 13.62 1.37
CA GLY A 319 -9.98 13.69 2.23
C GLY A 319 -9.19 12.41 2.28
N PHE A 320 -7.91 12.53 2.63
CA PHE A 320 -7.03 11.39 2.93
C PHE A 320 -6.05 11.78 4.04
N LYS A 321 -5.82 10.87 4.97
CA LYS A 321 -4.89 11.05 6.09
C LYS A 321 -4.02 9.80 6.24
N SER A 322 -2.69 9.98 6.23
CA SER A 322 -1.73 9.00 6.72
C SER A 322 -1.36 9.38 8.14
N TYR A 323 -1.32 8.41 9.03
CA TYR A 323 -1.02 8.65 10.44
C TYR A 323 0.42 8.25 10.74
N ASN A 324 1.05 8.93 11.69
CA ASN A 324 2.35 8.57 12.22
C ASN A 324 2.19 7.93 13.61
N ALA A 325 1.33 6.91 13.69
CA ALA A 325 1.03 6.21 14.94
C ALA A 325 1.83 4.90 14.99
N HIS A 326 2.83 4.83 15.88
CA HIS A 326 3.69 3.66 16.07
C HIS A 326 3.01 2.59 16.93
N LEU A 327 1.85 2.09 16.47
CA LEU A 327 1.05 1.07 17.16
C LEU A 327 1.14 -0.30 16.47
N SER A 328 1.80 -0.36 15.34
CA SER A 328 2.12 -1.53 14.52
C SER A 328 3.38 -1.20 13.72
N ASP A 329 3.92 -2.15 12.96
CA ASP A 329 4.88 -1.89 11.89
C ASP A 329 4.21 -1.31 10.62
N HIS A 330 2.87 -1.26 10.60
CA HIS A 330 2.10 -0.51 9.63
C HIS A 330 1.52 0.76 10.25
N TYR A 331 1.38 1.80 9.42
CA TYR A 331 0.74 3.06 9.79
C TYR A 331 -0.68 3.09 9.25
N PRO A 332 -1.68 3.44 10.09
CA PRO A 332 -3.06 3.56 9.63
C PRO A 332 -3.20 4.60 8.53
N ILE A 333 -4.12 4.36 7.62
CA ILE A 333 -4.58 5.33 6.63
C ILE A 333 -6.09 5.45 6.68
N MET A 334 -6.60 6.65 6.40
CA MET A 334 -8.03 6.90 6.38
C MET A 334 -8.39 7.79 5.20
N SER A 335 -9.44 7.42 4.48
CA SER A 335 -10.04 8.25 3.43
C SER A 335 -11.43 8.71 3.82
N THR A 336 -11.78 9.92 3.40
CA THR A 336 -13.13 10.48 3.49
C THR A 336 -13.73 10.49 2.11
N PHE A 337 -14.87 9.82 1.97
CA PHE A 337 -15.62 9.72 0.73
C PHE A 337 -16.98 10.38 0.84
N ALA A 338 -17.49 10.87 -0.30
CA ALA A 338 -18.91 11.16 -0.49
C ALA A 338 -19.40 10.43 -1.73
N LEU A 339 -20.69 10.04 -1.71
CA LEU A 339 -21.42 9.68 -2.92
C LEU A 339 -22.10 10.95 -3.40
N ASP A 340 -21.98 11.24 -4.69
CA ASP A 340 -22.84 12.24 -5.32
C ASP A 340 -24.25 11.63 -5.44
N ASP A 341 -25.27 12.39 -5.06
CA ASP A 341 -26.70 12.00 -5.13
C ASP A 341 -27.17 11.78 -6.56
#